data_d7404d9ace35e873891497488ae34e39
#
_entry.id   d7404d9ace35e873891497488ae34e39
#
_cell.length_a   1.000
_cell.length_b   1.000
_cell.length_c   1.000
_cell.angle_alpha   90.00
_cell.angle_beta   90.00
_cell.angle_gamma   90.00
#
_symmetry.space_group_name_H-M   'P 1'
#
loop_
_entity.id
_entity.type
_entity.pdbx_description
1 polymer ?
#
loop_
_entity_poly.entity_id
_entity_poly.type
_entity_poly.pdbx_seq_one_letter_code
_entity_poly.pdbx_strand_id
1 'polypeptide(L)'
;MKWVTEVHSKAQILQAQIEHARSMAREFGLNEGDAIEPYLREVERIYEEEFPLARAMDESDLVFHIEGPALADHTPKLSLVESIFANIRTQVFSVAKAVANMDAGAHLSDKDVELSLSALAPGSLYIGVKAEPPTTRIGQQHLLGEGDRILLATREAMRSIRLVSQHLNDDSPEVLQGIPDAVVRDAALLAVARLAPTGRVGVTKITLASADRGKSFMGEPLTPKIRNELKHQLRGSFRAGQNTVILRGEVRELDLDFDRFELRRIEGYPDRSVRCRISPEVFIEIQALVGEHVEVVGLAAEVAGELPKILQVSEVRVLGQDQSLLQPALL
;
A
#
# COMPACT_ATOMS: atom_id res chain seq x y z
N MET A 1 -23.98 10.56 -5.48
CA MET A 1 -23.85 11.86 -4.75
C MET A 1 -22.58 11.73 -3.92
N LYS A 2 -21.79 12.78 -3.78
CA LYS A 2 -20.61 12.74 -2.90
C LYS A 2 -21.07 12.73 -1.45
N TRP A 3 -20.40 11.99 -0.59
CA TRP A 3 -20.73 11.90 0.84
C TRP A 3 -20.68 13.27 1.55
N VAL A 4 -19.69 14.09 1.21
CA VAL A 4 -19.61 15.49 1.68
C VAL A 4 -20.91 16.25 1.40
N THR A 5 -21.56 16.05 0.24
CA THR A 5 -22.83 16.70 -0.08
C THR A 5 -23.97 16.19 0.80
N GLU A 6 -23.98 14.90 1.13
CA GLU A 6 -24.98 14.31 2.05
C GLU A 6 -24.82 14.84 3.47
N VAL A 7 -23.58 14.91 3.95
CA VAL A 7 -23.26 15.47 5.28
C VAL A 7 -23.65 16.95 5.35
N HIS A 8 -23.38 17.73 4.32
CA HIS A 8 -23.84 19.12 4.23
C HIS A 8 -25.36 19.25 4.28
N SER A 9 -26.08 18.42 3.52
CA SER A 9 -27.54 18.42 3.52
C SER A 9 -28.09 18.06 4.90
N LYS A 10 -27.48 17.09 5.59
CA LYS A 10 -27.83 16.72 6.97
C LYS A 10 -27.63 17.90 7.94
N ALA A 11 -26.50 18.60 7.84
CA ALA A 11 -26.22 19.78 8.66
C ALA A 11 -27.24 20.91 8.40
N GLN A 12 -27.64 21.15 7.15
CA GLN A 12 -28.66 22.13 6.79
C GLN A 12 -30.05 21.79 7.39
N ILE A 13 -30.43 20.51 7.34
CA ILE A 13 -31.68 20.04 7.97
C ILE A 13 -31.67 20.29 9.46
N LEU A 14 -30.55 19.97 10.15
CA LEU A 14 -30.41 20.22 11.59
C LEU A 14 -30.47 21.71 11.92
N GLN A 15 -29.87 22.58 11.10
CA GLN A 15 -29.99 24.02 11.28
C GLN A 15 -31.44 24.49 11.20
N ALA A 16 -32.22 24.00 10.21
CA ALA A 16 -33.65 24.31 10.11
C ALA A 16 -34.44 23.82 11.35
N GLN A 17 -34.06 22.64 11.88
CA GLN A 17 -34.68 22.11 13.12
C GLN A 17 -34.34 22.96 14.34
N ILE A 18 -33.10 23.48 14.44
CA ILE A 18 -32.69 24.40 15.50
C ILE A 18 -33.54 25.69 15.47
N GLU A 19 -33.71 26.30 14.31
CA GLU A 19 -34.54 27.51 14.17
C GLU A 19 -36.00 27.24 14.53
N HIS A 20 -36.54 26.10 14.12
CA HIS A 20 -37.91 25.66 14.47
C HIS A 20 -38.04 25.44 16.00
N ALA A 21 -37.09 24.73 16.62
CA ALA A 21 -37.08 24.46 18.05
C ALA A 21 -37.00 25.78 18.88
N ARG A 22 -36.18 26.75 18.44
CA ARG A 22 -36.13 28.10 19.05
C ARG A 22 -37.46 28.81 18.99
N SER A 23 -38.13 28.78 17.81
CA SER A 23 -39.42 29.42 17.64
C SER A 23 -40.47 28.81 18.58
N MET A 24 -40.51 27.48 18.64
CA MET A 24 -41.45 26.73 19.51
C MET A 24 -41.14 27.02 21.00
N ALA A 25 -39.87 27.04 21.40
CA ALA A 25 -39.52 27.34 22.78
C ALA A 25 -40.02 28.75 23.22
N ARG A 26 -39.87 29.75 22.34
CA ARG A 26 -40.41 31.11 22.58
C ARG A 26 -41.90 31.13 22.70
N GLU A 27 -42.59 30.44 21.81
CA GLU A 27 -44.07 30.37 21.79
C GLU A 27 -44.63 29.72 23.05
N PHE A 28 -43.97 28.68 23.57
CA PHE A 28 -44.42 27.95 24.76
C PHE A 28 -43.72 28.39 26.05
N GLY A 29 -42.88 29.44 26.03
CA GLY A 29 -42.20 29.95 27.21
C GLY A 29 -41.18 28.98 27.81
N LEU A 30 -40.61 28.10 27.00
CA LEU A 30 -39.60 27.14 27.40
C LEU A 30 -38.18 27.74 27.28
N ASN A 31 -37.21 27.10 27.93
CA ASN A 31 -35.81 27.49 27.80
C ASN A 31 -35.31 27.14 26.37
N GLU A 32 -34.92 28.14 25.60
CA GLU A 32 -34.40 27.96 24.24
C GLU A 32 -33.14 27.08 24.20
N GLY A 33 -32.24 27.28 25.20
CA GLY A 33 -31.00 26.49 25.28
C GLY A 33 -31.25 24.99 25.39
N ASP A 34 -32.15 24.61 26.30
CA ASP A 34 -32.48 23.19 26.50
C ASP A 34 -33.18 22.58 25.28
N ALA A 35 -33.99 23.39 24.57
CA ALA A 35 -34.71 22.95 23.40
C ALA A 35 -33.81 22.69 22.19
N ILE A 36 -32.71 23.41 22.05
CA ILE A 36 -31.80 23.29 20.90
C ILE A 36 -30.54 22.43 21.18
N GLU A 37 -30.21 22.20 22.44
CA GLU A 37 -28.98 21.52 22.86
C GLU A 37 -28.79 20.13 22.15
N PRO A 38 -29.81 19.26 22.01
CA PRO A 38 -29.66 17.99 21.31
C PRO A 38 -29.22 18.14 19.84
N TYR A 39 -29.78 19.15 19.17
CA TYR A 39 -29.44 19.44 17.77
C TYR A 39 -28.06 20.05 17.63
N LEU A 40 -27.65 20.91 18.57
CA LEU A 40 -26.29 21.50 18.58
C LEU A 40 -25.23 20.42 18.75
N ARG A 41 -25.43 19.47 19.66
CA ARG A 41 -24.52 18.32 19.84
C ARG A 41 -24.40 17.48 18.56
N GLU A 42 -25.51 17.26 17.84
CA GLU A 42 -25.49 16.50 16.59
C GLU A 42 -24.80 17.30 15.47
N VAL A 43 -24.98 18.62 15.42
CA VAL A 43 -24.25 19.49 14.47
C VAL A 43 -22.75 19.44 14.76
N GLU A 44 -22.34 19.56 16.04
CA GLU A 44 -20.96 19.46 16.47
C GLU A 44 -20.36 18.13 16.06
N ARG A 45 -21.04 17.01 16.32
CA ARG A 45 -20.62 15.66 15.91
C ARG A 45 -20.44 15.55 14.40
N ILE A 46 -21.35 16.14 13.60
CA ILE A 46 -21.22 16.16 12.14
C ILE A 46 -19.95 16.88 11.70
N TYR A 47 -19.66 18.04 12.25
CA TYR A 47 -18.50 18.82 11.83
C TYR A 47 -17.18 18.27 12.37
N GLU A 48 -17.16 17.66 13.55
CA GLU A 48 -15.95 17.10 14.14
C GLU A 48 -15.62 15.69 13.63
N GLU A 49 -16.61 14.86 13.34
CA GLU A 49 -16.41 13.46 12.99
C GLU A 49 -16.79 13.13 11.53
N GLU A 50 -18.06 13.41 11.14
CA GLU A 50 -18.58 12.94 9.84
C GLU A 50 -17.99 13.75 8.67
N PHE A 51 -17.87 15.06 8.80
CA PHE A 51 -17.41 15.90 7.69
C PHE A 51 -15.94 15.69 7.33
N PRO A 52 -14.99 15.62 8.28
CA PRO A 52 -13.60 15.29 7.95
C PRO A 52 -13.46 13.91 7.31
N LEU A 53 -14.23 12.92 7.79
CA LEU A 53 -14.21 11.57 7.24
C LEU A 53 -14.81 11.52 5.83
N ALA A 54 -15.96 12.18 5.61
CA ALA A 54 -16.59 12.27 4.29
C ALA A 54 -15.67 12.96 3.28
N ARG A 55 -14.96 14.02 3.71
CA ARG A 55 -13.98 14.70 2.90
C ARG A 55 -12.79 13.80 2.56
N ALA A 56 -12.26 13.07 3.55
CA ALA A 56 -11.20 12.11 3.33
C ALA A 56 -11.58 11.08 2.27
N MET A 57 -12.80 10.54 2.38
CA MET A 57 -13.30 9.53 1.44
C MET A 57 -13.54 10.08 0.04
N ASP A 58 -14.08 11.28 -0.11
CA ASP A 58 -14.47 11.86 -1.40
C ASP A 58 -13.29 12.47 -2.18
N GLU A 59 -12.25 12.93 -1.47
CA GLU A 59 -11.12 13.66 -2.07
C GLU A 59 -9.86 12.81 -2.25
N SER A 60 -9.81 11.60 -1.65
CA SER A 60 -8.62 10.75 -1.66
C SER A 60 -8.70 9.63 -2.69
N ASP A 61 -7.55 9.26 -3.24
CA ASP A 61 -7.42 8.03 -4.04
C ASP A 61 -7.40 6.78 -3.14
N LEU A 62 -6.89 6.91 -1.90
CA LEU A 62 -6.85 5.86 -0.89
C LEU A 62 -6.91 6.45 0.52
N VAL A 63 -7.68 5.83 1.39
CA VAL A 63 -7.79 6.21 2.80
C VAL A 63 -7.28 5.07 3.68
N PHE A 64 -6.47 5.41 4.66
CA PHE A 64 -5.97 4.51 5.70
C PHE A 64 -6.68 4.85 7.01
N HIS A 65 -7.36 3.88 7.58
CA HIS A 65 -7.91 3.94 8.92
C HIS A 65 -7.02 3.12 9.86
N ILE A 66 -6.38 3.79 10.81
CA ILE A 66 -5.33 3.21 11.66
C ILE A 66 -5.81 3.24 13.11
N GLU A 67 -5.80 2.08 13.75
CA GLU A 67 -6.31 1.87 15.10
C GLU A 67 -5.24 1.20 15.98
N GLY A 68 -5.26 1.55 17.24
CA GLY A 68 -4.41 0.92 18.25
C GLY A 68 -4.21 1.79 19.48
N PRO A 69 -3.70 1.22 20.58
CA PRO A 69 -3.53 1.94 21.85
C PRO A 69 -2.61 3.16 21.73
N ALA A 70 -1.66 3.17 20.77
CA ALA A 70 -0.80 4.34 20.57
C ALA A 70 -1.50 5.55 19.93
N LEU A 71 -2.77 5.39 19.54
CA LEU A 71 -3.60 6.43 18.92
C LEU A 71 -4.82 6.79 19.77
N ALA A 72 -5.01 6.11 20.92
CA ALA A 72 -6.22 6.26 21.73
C ALA A 72 -6.35 7.65 22.37
N ASP A 73 -5.24 8.30 22.69
CA ASP A 73 -5.22 9.58 23.39
C ASP A 73 -5.32 10.81 22.46
N HIS A 74 -5.70 10.63 21.20
CA HIS A 74 -5.78 11.68 20.16
C HIS A 74 -4.48 12.48 19.93
N THR A 75 -3.38 12.10 20.59
CA THR A 75 -2.07 12.75 20.49
C THR A 75 -0.99 11.72 20.11
N PRO A 76 -1.01 11.17 18.89
CA PRO A 76 -0.02 10.20 18.47
C PRO A 76 1.39 10.81 18.48
N LYS A 77 2.40 10.01 18.85
CA LYS A 77 3.80 10.44 18.80
C LYS A 77 4.18 10.78 17.35
N LEU A 78 4.87 11.90 17.17
CA LEU A 78 5.30 12.35 15.83
C LEU A 78 6.11 11.27 15.08
N SER A 79 7.02 10.57 15.78
CA SER A 79 7.81 9.48 15.21
C SER A 79 6.97 8.31 14.69
N LEU A 80 5.83 8.02 15.36
CA LEU A 80 4.89 7.01 14.88
C LEU A 80 4.21 7.48 13.58
N VAL A 81 3.72 8.71 13.58
CA VAL A 81 3.06 9.31 12.40
C VAL A 81 4.02 9.35 11.22
N GLU A 82 5.25 9.82 11.42
CA GLU A 82 6.31 9.84 10.41
C GLU A 82 6.57 8.44 9.83
N SER A 83 6.71 7.42 10.69
CA SER A 83 6.95 6.05 10.25
C SER A 83 5.78 5.48 9.41
N ILE A 84 4.54 5.85 9.77
CA ILE A 84 3.34 5.45 9.03
C ILE A 84 3.35 6.09 7.63
N PHE A 85 3.58 7.40 7.54
CA PHE A 85 3.64 8.10 6.25
C PHE A 85 4.77 7.59 5.37
N ALA A 86 5.96 7.37 5.93
CA ALA A 86 7.09 6.81 5.21
C ALA A 86 6.77 5.42 4.65
N ASN A 87 6.14 4.56 5.46
CA ASN A 87 5.72 3.23 5.01
C ASN A 87 4.67 3.31 3.90
N ILE A 88 3.62 4.11 4.05
CA ILE A 88 2.58 4.32 3.02
C ILE A 88 3.24 4.72 1.70
N ARG A 89 4.07 5.77 1.72
CA ARG A 89 4.78 6.25 0.52
C ARG A 89 5.64 5.17 -0.12
N THR A 90 6.41 4.46 0.67
CA THR A 90 7.29 3.39 0.18
C THR A 90 6.49 2.28 -0.49
N GLN A 91 5.37 1.84 0.09
CA GLN A 91 4.57 0.76 -0.48
C GLN A 91 3.84 1.21 -1.75
N VAL A 92 3.25 2.40 -1.78
CA VAL A 92 2.61 2.94 -2.97
C VAL A 92 3.61 3.07 -4.12
N PHE A 93 4.79 3.64 -3.88
CA PHE A 93 5.81 3.77 -4.92
C PHE A 93 6.39 2.42 -5.38
N SER A 94 6.50 1.44 -4.49
CA SER A 94 6.93 0.09 -4.87
C SER A 94 5.97 -0.56 -5.87
N VAL A 95 4.66 -0.42 -5.66
CA VAL A 95 3.64 -0.93 -6.60
C VAL A 95 3.58 -0.07 -7.87
N ALA A 96 3.71 1.26 -7.76
CA ALA A 96 3.72 2.16 -8.91
C ALA A 96 4.86 1.84 -9.88
N LYS A 97 6.05 1.49 -9.38
CA LYS A 97 7.16 0.99 -10.22
C LYS A 97 6.79 -0.27 -10.98
N ALA A 98 6.11 -1.22 -10.34
CA ALA A 98 5.64 -2.43 -11.01
C ALA A 98 4.62 -2.11 -12.11
N VAL A 99 3.64 -1.26 -11.83
CA VAL A 99 2.63 -0.79 -12.81
C VAL A 99 3.29 -0.05 -13.98
N ALA A 100 4.25 0.83 -13.70
CA ALA A 100 4.97 1.59 -14.73
C ALA A 100 5.99 0.74 -15.50
N ASN A 101 6.13 -0.55 -15.19
CA ASN A 101 7.12 -1.44 -15.77
C ASN A 101 8.57 -0.95 -15.58
N MET A 102 8.86 -0.33 -14.43
CA MET A 102 10.21 0.12 -14.04
C MET A 102 10.98 -0.99 -13.36
N ASP A 103 12.32 -0.93 -13.46
CA ASP A 103 13.16 -1.84 -12.68
C ASP A 103 13.01 -1.57 -11.17
N ALA A 104 13.19 -2.60 -10.36
CA ALA A 104 13.02 -2.50 -8.91
C ALA A 104 13.97 -1.45 -8.29
N GLY A 105 15.22 -1.40 -8.76
CA GLY A 105 16.21 -0.41 -8.33
C GLY A 105 16.00 1.00 -8.89
N ALA A 106 15.03 1.22 -9.79
CA ALA A 106 14.74 2.56 -10.29
C ALA A 106 14.25 3.46 -9.16
N HIS A 107 14.69 4.72 -9.17
CA HIS A 107 14.29 5.68 -8.16
C HIS A 107 13.03 6.42 -8.61
N LEU A 108 11.97 6.32 -7.81
CA LEU A 108 10.76 7.13 -7.92
C LEU A 108 10.75 8.14 -6.77
N SER A 109 10.61 9.41 -7.09
CA SER A 109 10.72 10.50 -6.13
C SER A 109 9.50 11.45 -6.19
N ASP A 110 9.42 12.34 -5.23
CA ASP A 110 8.40 13.39 -5.19
C ASP A 110 8.50 14.38 -6.35
N LYS A 111 9.62 14.34 -7.13
CA LYS A 111 9.78 15.10 -8.39
C LYS A 111 9.01 14.46 -9.57
N ASP A 112 8.69 13.19 -9.45
CA ASP A 112 7.98 12.43 -10.49
C ASP A 112 6.48 12.45 -10.24
N VAL A 113 6.07 12.24 -8.98
CA VAL A 113 4.69 12.31 -8.50
C VAL A 113 4.66 12.66 -7.03
N GLU A 114 3.75 13.52 -6.62
CA GLU A 114 3.56 13.92 -5.23
C GLU A 114 2.40 13.14 -4.61
N LEU A 115 2.62 12.64 -3.38
CA LEU A 115 1.56 12.06 -2.55
C LEU A 115 1.10 13.11 -1.55
N SER A 116 -0.02 13.75 -1.88
CA SER A 116 -0.61 14.78 -1.02
C SER A 116 -1.51 14.16 0.05
N LEU A 117 -1.45 14.76 1.25
CA LEU A 117 -2.38 14.48 2.32
C LEU A 117 -3.68 15.22 2.03
N SER A 118 -4.74 14.51 1.64
CA SER A 118 -6.03 15.11 1.32
C SER A 118 -6.87 15.40 2.55
N ALA A 119 -6.77 14.56 3.59
CA ALA A 119 -7.47 14.77 4.85
C ALA A 119 -6.85 14.02 6.02
N LEU A 120 -7.09 14.53 7.22
CA LEU A 120 -6.91 13.86 8.52
C LEU A 120 -8.22 13.96 9.28
N ALA A 121 -8.67 12.88 9.89
CA ALA A 121 -9.84 12.89 10.75
C ALA A 121 -9.51 12.25 12.12
N PRO A 122 -10.06 12.80 13.21
CA PRO A 122 -9.87 12.29 14.57
C PRO A 122 -10.67 11.01 14.85
N GLY A 123 -10.44 10.40 16.00
CA GLY A 123 -11.21 9.26 16.53
C GLY A 123 -10.50 7.90 16.46
N SER A 124 -9.62 7.74 15.66
CA SER A 124 -8.57 6.85 15.23
C SER A 124 -7.96 7.60 14.07
N LEU A 125 -6.76 7.31 13.68
CA LEU A 125 -6.09 8.12 12.65
C LEU A 125 -6.60 7.74 11.25
N TYR A 126 -7.42 8.61 10.64
CA TYR A 126 -7.76 8.53 9.23
C TYR A 126 -6.80 9.38 8.40
N ILE A 127 -6.17 8.78 7.42
CA ILE A 127 -5.21 9.42 6.51
C ILE A 127 -5.71 9.26 5.09
N GLY A 128 -6.17 10.35 4.48
CA GLY A 128 -6.50 10.40 3.06
C GLY A 128 -5.27 10.73 2.22
N VAL A 129 -4.96 9.91 1.23
CA VAL A 129 -3.81 10.08 0.32
C VAL A 129 -4.30 10.24 -1.11
N LYS A 130 -3.72 11.20 -1.81
CA LYS A 130 -4.02 11.51 -3.21
C LYS A 130 -2.73 11.63 -4.01
N ALA A 131 -2.69 11.04 -5.19
CA ALA A 131 -1.59 11.24 -6.12
C ALA A 131 -1.84 12.49 -6.98
N GLU A 132 -0.88 13.42 -6.94
CA GLU A 132 -0.95 14.69 -7.65
C GLU A 132 0.31 14.92 -8.52
N PRO A 133 0.19 15.72 -9.58
CA PRO A 133 1.37 16.16 -10.32
C PRO A 133 2.32 16.93 -9.40
N PRO A 134 3.64 16.79 -9.52
CA PRO A 134 4.57 17.54 -8.69
C PRO A 134 4.39 19.04 -8.85
N THR A 135 4.46 19.76 -7.74
CA THR A 135 4.19 21.21 -7.63
C THR A 135 5.08 22.06 -8.58
N THR A 136 6.29 21.60 -8.86
CA THR A 136 7.23 22.24 -9.78
C THR A 136 6.75 22.27 -11.24
N ARG A 137 5.72 21.48 -11.57
CA ARG A 137 5.12 21.39 -12.92
C ARG A 137 3.79 22.14 -13.04
N ILE A 138 3.32 22.79 -11.98
CA ILE A 138 2.12 23.62 -12.01
C ILE A 138 2.39 24.83 -12.89
N GLY A 139 1.70 24.92 -14.05
CA GLY A 139 1.82 26.01 -15.02
C GLY A 139 2.48 25.61 -16.35
N GLN A 140 3.09 24.45 -16.47
CA GLN A 140 3.44 23.91 -17.79
C GLN A 140 2.25 23.10 -18.32
N GLN A 141 1.66 23.54 -19.44
CA GLN A 141 0.65 22.75 -20.15
C GLN A 141 1.31 21.43 -20.59
N HIS A 142 0.94 20.34 -19.89
CA HIS A 142 1.44 19.02 -20.23
C HIS A 142 0.74 18.51 -21.49
N LEU A 143 1.44 18.51 -22.59
CA LEU A 143 1.29 17.47 -23.59
C LEU A 143 1.63 16.15 -22.90
N LEU A 144 0.76 15.15 -22.98
CA LEU A 144 0.89 13.81 -22.39
C LEU A 144 2.36 13.34 -22.36
N GLY A 145 3.00 13.43 -21.21
CA GLY A 145 4.41 13.14 -21.01
C GLY A 145 4.65 12.00 -20.03
N GLU A 146 5.90 11.65 -19.84
CA GLU A 146 6.32 10.59 -18.91
C GLU A 146 5.80 10.82 -17.47
N GLY A 147 5.67 12.09 -17.04
CA GLY A 147 5.11 12.47 -15.75
C GLY A 147 3.64 12.06 -15.57
N ASP A 148 2.85 12.08 -16.63
CA ASP A 148 1.45 11.64 -16.59
C ASP A 148 1.36 10.11 -16.46
N ARG A 149 2.30 9.39 -17.10
CA ARG A 149 2.42 7.94 -16.98
C ARG A 149 2.69 7.52 -15.53
N ILE A 150 3.59 8.20 -14.84
CA ILE A 150 3.92 7.90 -13.43
C ILE A 150 2.74 8.25 -12.52
N LEU A 151 2.06 9.36 -12.74
CA LEU A 151 0.85 9.72 -11.99
C LEU A 151 -0.25 8.66 -12.15
N LEU A 152 -0.53 8.22 -13.38
CA LEU A 152 -1.50 7.18 -13.66
C LEU A 152 -1.08 5.84 -13.03
N ALA A 153 0.19 5.48 -13.11
CA ALA A 153 0.74 4.28 -12.49
C ALA A 153 0.61 4.32 -10.96
N THR A 154 0.79 5.50 -10.34
CA THR A 154 0.63 5.68 -8.90
C THR A 154 -0.83 5.52 -8.46
N ARG A 155 -1.78 6.06 -9.21
CA ARG A 155 -3.21 5.85 -8.95
C ARG A 155 -3.63 4.39 -9.13
N GLU A 156 -3.13 3.73 -10.17
CA GLU A 156 -3.38 2.30 -10.37
C GLU A 156 -2.73 1.44 -9.30
N ALA A 157 -1.56 1.84 -8.78
CA ALA A 157 -0.93 1.20 -7.61
C ALA A 157 -1.82 1.27 -6.37
N MET A 158 -2.38 2.44 -6.06
CA MET A 158 -3.30 2.60 -4.93
C MET A 158 -4.57 1.75 -5.12
N ARG A 159 -5.12 1.70 -6.34
CA ARG A 159 -6.24 0.84 -6.68
C ARG A 159 -5.91 -0.64 -6.48
N SER A 160 -4.73 -1.07 -6.91
CA SER A 160 -4.26 -2.46 -6.77
C SER A 160 -4.06 -2.84 -5.31
N ILE A 161 -3.44 -1.97 -4.50
CA ILE A 161 -3.29 -2.16 -3.05
C ILE A 161 -4.66 -2.30 -2.38
N ARG A 162 -5.61 -1.43 -2.73
CA ARG A 162 -6.99 -1.51 -2.24
C ARG A 162 -7.64 -2.83 -2.61
N LEU A 163 -7.58 -3.23 -3.87
CA LEU A 163 -8.25 -4.45 -4.35
C LEU A 163 -7.70 -5.68 -3.63
N VAL A 164 -6.38 -5.79 -3.47
CA VAL A 164 -5.76 -6.88 -2.70
C VAL A 164 -6.18 -6.84 -1.24
N SER A 165 -6.28 -5.65 -0.61
CA SER A 165 -6.72 -5.53 0.79
C SER A 165 -8.18 -5.91 1.01
N GLN A 166 -9.02 -5.89 -0.03
CA GLN A 166 -10.42 -6.33 0.05
C GLN A 166 -10.58 -7.84 0.01
N HIS A 167 -9.68 -8.54 -0.64
CA HIS A 167 -9.79 -9.98 -0.87
C HIS A 167 -8.72 -10.79 -0.14
N LEU A 168 -7.61 -10.16 0.27
CA LEU A 168 -6.46 -10.75 1.00
C LEU A 168 -5.94 -12.07 0.40
N ASN A 169 -6.20 -12.28 -0.89
CA ASN A 169 -5.82 -13.48 -1.64
C ASN A 169 -5.53 -13.09 -3.10
N ASP A 170 -4.33 -13.41 -3.56
CA ASP A 170 -3.91 -13.12 -4.94
C ASP A 170 -4.55 -14.07 -5.97
N ASP A 171 -5.12 -15.18 -5.52
CA ASP A 171 -5.82 -16.18 -6.36
C ASP A 171 -7.32 -15.89 -6.52
N SER A 172 -7.87 -14.87 -5.86
CA SER A 172 -9.30 -14.56 -5.99
C SER A 172 -9.63 -14.12 -7.42
N PRO A 173 -10.80 -14.51 -7.97
CA PRO A 173 -11.22 -14.09 -9.31
C PRO A 173 -11.22 -12.57 -9.48
N GLU A 174 -11.58 -11.83 -8.45
CA GLU A 174 -11.65 -10.37 -8.45
C GLU A 174 -10.25 -9.75 -8.58
N VAL A 175 -9.26 -10.28 -7.86
CA VAL A 175 -7.87 -9.83 -7.94
C VAL A 175 -7.26 -10.22 -9.29
N LEU A 176 -7.48 -11.46 -9.75
CA LEU A 176 -6.97 -11.91 -11.05
C LEU A 176 -7.51 -11.11 -12.23
N GLN A 177 -8.82 -10.76 -12.20
CA GLN A 177 -9.43 -9.93 -13.23
C GLN A 177 -9.06 -8.47 -13.11
N GLY A 178 -9.00 -7.95 -11.87
CA GLY A 178 -8.72 -6.54 -11.60
C GLY A 178 -7.25 -6.16 -11.77
N ILE A 179 -6.32 -7.13 -11.59
CA ILE A 179 -4.88 -6.95 -11.73
C ILE A 179 -4.33 -8.12 -12.57
N PRO A 180 -4.46 -8.07 -13.90
CA PRO A 180 -4.05 -9.19 -14.77
C PRO A 180 -2.53 -9.42 -14.77
N ASP A 181 -1.73 -8.38 -14.55
CA ASP A 181 -0.27 -8.49 -14.48
C ASP A 181 0.16 -9.14 -13.16
N ALA A 182 0.84 -10.27 -13.25
CA ALA A 182 1.31 -11.05 -12.11
C ALA A 182 2.38 -10.31 -11.28
N VAL A 183 3.19 -9.46 -11.91
CA VAL A 183 4.23 -8.65 -11.22
C VAL A 183 3.58 -7.56 -10.37
N VAL A 184 2.52 -6.94 -10.90
CA VAL A 184 1.73 -5.94 -10.17
C VAL A 184 0.98 -6.59 -9.01
N ARG A 185 0.39 -7.78 -9.22
CA ARG A 185 -0.27 -8.54 -8.13
C ARG A 185 0.70 -8.87 -7.00
N ASP A 186 1.87 -9.42 -7.33
CA ASP A 186 2.90 -9.74 -6.33
C ASP A 186 3.36 -8.50 -5.56
N ALA A 187 3.59 -7.39 -6.27
CA ALA A 187 3.97 -6.12 -5.66
C ALA A 187 2.87 -5.57 -4.75
N ALA A 188 1.59 -5.66 -5.16
CA ALA A 188 0.45 -5.20 -4.38
C ALA A 188 0.24 -6.07 -3.12
N LEU A 189 0.34 -7.39 -3.24
CA LEU A 189 0.25 -8.32 -2.11
C LEU A 189 1.37 -8.07 -1.09
N LEU A 190 2.60 -7.87 -1.58
CA LEU A 190 3.74 -7.52 -0.73
C LEU A 190 3.53 -6.16 -0.02
N ALA A 191 3.01 -5.17 -0.74
CA ALA A 191 2.70 -3.87 -0.17
C ALA A 191 1.64 -3.98 0.94
N VAL A 192 0.55 -4.71 0.72
CA VAL A 192 -0.49 -4.96 1.74
C VAL A 192 0.09 -5.68 2.95
N ALA A 193 0.94 -6.70 2.75
CA ALA A 193 1.60 -7.40 3.84
C ALA A 193 2.53 -6.49 4.65
N ARG A 194 3.25 -5.56 4.01
CA ARG A 194 4.13 -4.58 4.68
C ARG A 194 3.36 -3.44 5.34
N LEU A 195 2.18 -3.08 4.82
CA LEU A 195 1.27 -2.12 5.44
C LEU A 195 0.61 -2.71 6.69
N ALA A 196 0.37 -4.02 6.73
CA ALA A 196 -0.20 -4.69 7.90
C ALA A 196 0.72 -4.51 9.13
N PRO A 197 0.16 -4.11 10.30
CA PRO A 197 0.93 -3.80 11.48
C PRO A 197 1.68 -5.02 12.02
N THR A 198 2.83 -4.77 12.64
CA THR A 198 3.60 -5.81 13.33
C THR A 198 3.10 -6.10 14.74
N GLY A 199 2.23 -5.23 15.29
CA GLY A 199 1.77 -5.28 16.68
C GLY A 199 2.76 -4.72 17.71
N ARG A 200 3.97 -4.32 17.29
CA ARG A 200 5.06 -3.91 18.23
C ARG A 200 5.02 -2.44 18.62
N VAL A 201 4.46 -1.56 17.78
CA VAL A 201 4.49 -0.09 17.97
C VAL A 201 3.14 0.50 18.39
N GLY A 202 2.26 -0.34 18.98
CA GLY A 202 0.97 0.13 19.49
C GLY A 202 -0.08 0.40 18.39
N VAL A 203 0.18 0.03 17.14
CA VAL A 203 -0.80 -0.07 16.06
C VAL A 203 -1.23 -1.53 15.95
N THR A 204 -2.53 -1.77 16.05
CA THR A 204 -3.09 -3.15 16.05
C THR A 204 -3.85 -3.48 14.79
N LYS A 205 -4.36 -2.44 14.10
CA LYS A 205 -5.21 -2.63 12.94
C LYS A 205 -5.04 -1.48 11.94
N ILE A 206 -5.02 -1.80 10.67
CA ILE A 206 -5.08 -0.85 9.56
C ILE A 206 -6.13 -1.32 8.58
N THR A 207 -7.10 -0.47 8.26
CA THR A 207 -8.12 -0.75 7.26
C THR A 207 -7.97 0.22 6.11
N LEU A 208 -7.98 -0.29 4.89
CA LEU A 208 -7.92 0.51 3.68
C LEU A 208 -9.33 0.80 3.20
N ALA A 209 -9.59 2.04 2.84
CA ALA A 209 -10.90 2.47 2.37
C ALA A 209 -10.77 3.38 1.15
N SER A 210 -11.81 3.50 0.39
CA SER A 210 -11.94 4.50 -0.68
C SER A 210 -13.40 4.75 -0.99
N ALA A 211 -13.70 5.92 -1.55
CA ALA A 211 -14.98 6.17 -2.18
C ALA A 211 -14.84 5.96 -3.69
N ASP A 212 -15.59 5.00 -4.26
CA ASP A 212 -15.73 4.84 -5.69
C ASP A 212 -17.18 5.09 -6.07
N ARG A 213 -17.43 6.10 -6.93
CA ARG A 213 -18.75 6.48 -7.46
C ARG A 213 -19.86 6.59 -6.40
N GLY A 214 -19.53 7.14 -5.22
CA GLY A 214 -20.49 7.35 -4.13
C GLY A 214 -20.78 6.11 -3.26
N LYS A 215 -19.98 5.07 -3.39
CA LYS A 215 -19.96 3.94 -2.46
C LYS A 215 -18.64 3.95 -1.69
N SER A 216 -18.72 4.00 -0.36
CA SER A 216 -17.56 3.79 0.47
C SER A 216 -17.25 2.29 0.54
N PHE A 217 -16.01 1.92 0.23
CA PHE A 217 -15.52 0.57 0.41
C PHE A 217 -14.57 0.55 1.59
N MET A 218 -14.81 -0.36 2.51
CA MET A 218 -13.87 -0.71 3.57
C MET A 218 -13.27 -2.06 3.21
N GLY A 219 -11.94 -2.14 3.17
CA GLY A 219 -11.22 -3.39 3.01
C GLY A 219 -11.26 -4.26 4.27
N GLU A 220 -10.75 -5.47 4.18
CA GLU A 220 -10.54 -6.32 5.34
C GLU A 220 -9.50 -5.69 6.30
N PRO A 221 -9.70 -5.81 7.61
CA PRO A 221 -8.76 -5.25 8.59
C PRO A 221 -7.42 -5.96 8.55
N LEU A 222 -6.38 -5.23 8.21
CA LEU A 222 -5.00 -5.69 8.27
C LEU A 222 -4.55 -5.74 9.74
N THR A 223 -4.24 -6.93 10.22
CA THR A 223 -3.79 -7.19 11.59
C THR A 223 -2.44 -7.91 11.58
N PRO A 224 -1.75 -8.05 12.72
CA PRO A 224 -0.53 -8.87 12.80
C PRO A 224 -0.75 -10.33 12.35
N LYS A 225 -1.94 -10.87 12.57
CA LYS A 225 -2.31 -12.22 12.12
C LYS A 225 -2.36 -12.28 10.60
N ILE A 226 -3.09 -11.37 9.98
CA ILE A 226 -3.19 -11.24 8.51
C ILE A 226 -1.80 -11.01 7.89
N ARG A 227 -0.94 -10.19 8.52
CA ARG A 227 0.45 -10.04 8.08
C ARG A 227 1.18 -11.37 7.96
N ASN A 228 1.06 -12.23 8.95
CA ASN A 228 1.69 -13.55 8.95
C ASN A 228 1.10 -14.48 7.88
N GLU A 229 -0.22 -14.45 7.70
CA GLU A 229 -0.91 -15.22 6.65
C GLU A 229 -0.44 -14.78 5.25
N LEU A 230 -0.41 -13.47 4.99
CA LEU A 230 0.12 -12.93 3.73
C LEU A 230 1.60 -13.26 3.53
N LYS A 231 2.39 -13.26 4.61
CA LYS A 231 3.79 -13.68 4.55
C LYS A 231 3.93 -15.14 4.08
N HIS A 232 3.07 -16.03 4.56
CA HIS A 232 3.05 -17.42 4.10
C HIS A 232 2.61 -17.56 2.64
N GLN A 233 1.59 -16.80 2.21
CA GLN A 233 1.19 -16.78 0.79
C GLN A 233 2.31 -16.27 -0.12
N LEU A 234 3.01 -15.23 0.29
CA LEU A 234 4.13 -14.65 -0.45
C LEU A 234 5.35 -15.56 -0.54
N ARG A 235 5.47 -16.56 0.34
CA ARG A 235 6.49 -17.63 0.30
C ARG A 235 6.07 -18.80 -0.57
N GLY A 236 4.78 -18.98 -0.79
CA GLY A 236 4.23 -20.04 -1.63
C GLY A 236 4.72 -19.95 -3.07
N SER A 237 4.60 -21.07 -3.81
CA SER A 237 4.97 -21.09 -5.21
C SER A 237 4.14 -20.09 -6.00
N PHE A 238 4.81 -19.17 -6.66
CA PHE A 238 4.22 -18.30 -7.65
C PHE A 238 3.66 -19.15 -8.79
N ARG A 239 2.40 -18.96 -9.16
CA ARG A 239 1.83 -19.57 -10.36
C ARG A 239 2.35 -18.85 -11.59
N ALA A 240 3.67 -18.90 -11.78
CA ALA A 240 4.32 -18.45 -12.99
C ALA A 240 4.27 -19.56 -14.05
N GLY A 241 4.45 -19.19 -15.29
CA GLY A 241 4.63 -20.14 -16.38
C GLY A 241 5.75 -21.14 -16.05
N GLN A 242 5.74 -22.30 -16.70
CA GLN A 242 6.65 -23.42 -16.40
C GLN A 242 8.08 -23.24 -16.94
N ASN A 243 8.51 -22.00 -17.24
CA ASN A 243 9.82 -21.76 -17.83
C ASN A 243 10.90 -21.65 -16.75
N THR A 244 11.80 -22.63 -16.75
CA THR A 244 13.00 -22.58 -15.94
C THR A 244 13.99 -21.60 -16.56
N VAL A 245 14.47 -20.64 -15.77
CA VAL A 245 15.42 -19.61 -16.16
C VAL A 245 16.65 -19.72 -15.27
N ILE A 246 17.82 -19.54 -15.86
CA ILE A 246 19.09 -19.45 -15.16
C ILE A 246 19.61 -18.05 -15.36
N LEU A 247 19.89 -17.34 -14.27
CA LEU A 247 20.43 -15.99 -14.29
C LEU A 247 21.72 -15.94 -13.46
N ARG A 248 22.67 -15.13 -13.91
CA ARG A 248 23.89 -14.84 -13.17
C ARG A 248 23.97 -13.36 -12.90
N GLY A 249 24.30 -12.99 -11.68
CA GLY A 249 24.36 -11.60 -11.28
C GLY A 249 24.73 -11.45 -9.81
N GLU A 250 24.65 -10.23 -9.30
CA GLU A 250 25.04 -9.86 -7.95
C GLU A 250 23.82 -9.67 -7.05
N VAL A 251 23.83 -10.25 -5.84
CA VAL A 251 22.78 -10.05 -4.82
C VAL A 251 22.98 -8.70 -4.15
N ARG A 252 22.01 -7.78 -4.24
CA ARG A 252 22.12 -6.41 -3.74
C ARG A 252 21.17 -6.03 -2.64
N GLU A 253 19.91 -6.37 -2.76
CA GLU A 253 18.90 -6.07 -1.76
C GLU A 253 18.37 -7.36 -1.17
N LEU A 254 18.17 -7.37 0.15
CA LEU A 254 17.71 -8.53 0.89
C LEU A 254 16.52 -8.14 1.75
N ASP A 255 15.42 -8.87 1.60
CA ASP A 255 14.25 -8.79 2.46
C ASP A 255 14.09 -10.09 3.25
N LEU A 256 14.59 -10.08 4.47
CA LEU A 256 14.55 -11.24 5.38
C LEU A 256 13.12 -11.54 5.87
N ASP A 257 12.25 -10.54 5.89
CA ASP A 257 10.88 -10.72 6.35
C ASP A 257 10.06 -11.55 5.36
N PHE A 258 10.37 -11.44 4.07
CA PHE A 258 9.61 -12.08 3.00
C PHE A 258 10.43 -13.06 2.14
N ASP A 259 11.65 -13.41 2.57
CA ASP A 259 12.57 -14.33 1.91
C ASP A 259 12.77 -13.98 0.44
N ARG A 260 13.18 -12.71 0.19
CA ARG A 260 13.39 -12.16 -1.14
C ARG A 260 14.74 -11.48 -1.24
N PHE A 261 15.27 -11.46 -2.45
CA PHE A 261 16.43 -10.63 -2.79
C PHE A 261 16.29 -10.03 -4.19
N GLU A 262 17.10 -9.02 -4.48
CA GLU A 262 17.21 -8.43 -5.80
C GLU A 262 18.53 -8.83 -6.43
N LEU A 263 18.46 -9.40 -7.63
CA LEU A 263 19.60 -9.72 -8.47
C LEU A 263 19.85 -8.54 -9.42
N ARG A 264 21.05 -7.97 -9.36
CA ARG A 264 21.50 -6.86 -10.23
C ARG A 264 22.76 -7.27 -11.01
N ARG A 265 23.19 -6.42 -11.95
CA ARG A 265 24.35 -6.68 -12.81
C ARG A 265 24.28 -8.04 -13.48
N ILE A 266 23.09 -8.35 -14.02
CA ILE A 266 22.81 -9.63 -14.62
C ILE A 266 23.59 -9.76 -15.90
N GLU A 267 24.24 -10.92 -16.14
CA GLU A 267 24.96 -11.20 -17.37
C GLU A 267 24.07 -10.99 -18.61
N GLY A 268 24.53 -10.17 -19.54
CA GLY A 268 23.73 -9.73 -20.71
C GLY A 268 22.76 -8.57 -20.46
N TYR A 269 22.49 -8.21 -19.20
CA TYR A 269 21.57 -7.14 -18.81
C TYR A 269 22.09 -6.33 -17.60
N PRO A 270 23.22 -5.62 -17.73
CA PRO A 270 23.92 -5.01 -16.60
C PRO A 270 23.08 -3.93 -15.88
N ASP A 271 22.18 -3.24 -16.60
CA ASP A 271 21.35 -2.14 -16.09
C ASP A 271 19.96 -2.62 -15.61
N ARG A 272 19.68 -3.91 -15.68
CA ARG A 272 18.40 -4.49 -15.28
C ARG A 272 18.52 -5.21 -13.94
N SER A 273 17.38 -5.36 -13.28
CA SER A 273 17.27 -6.12 -12.04
C SER A 273 16.11 -7.10 -12.05
N VAL A 274 16.24 -8.19 -11.29
CA VAL A 274 15.21 -9.22 -11.13
C VAL A 274 14.95 -9.43 -9.65
N ARG A 275 13.67 -9.41 -9.27
CA ARG A 275 13.23 -9.77 -7.92
C ARG A 275 13.18 -11.29 -7.78
N CYS A 276 13.94 -11.81 -6.84
CA CYS A 276 14.02 -13.23 -6.55
C CYS A 276 13.22 -13.56 -5.30
N ARG A 277 12.27 -14.48 -5.41
CA ARG A 277 11.54 -15.08 -4.28
C ARG A 277 12.16 -16.44 -4.00
N ILE A 278 12.48 -16.71 -2.75
CA ILE A 278 13.10 -17.97 -2.38
C ILE A 278 11.99 -18.96 -2.04
N SER A 279 12.07 -20.15 -2.65
CA SER A 279 11.18 -21.25 -2.29
C SER A 279 11.44 -21.70 -0.86
N PRO A 280 10.39 -22.06 -0.08
CA PRO A 280 10.56 -22.51 1.30
C PRO A 280 11.46 -23.73 1.47
N GLU A 281 11.61 -24.50 0.40
CA GLU A 281 12.47 -25.72 0.36
C GLU A 281 13.95 -25.39 0.18
N VAL A 282 14.28 -24.16 -0.18
CA VAL A 282 15.65 -23.74 -0.43
C VAL A 282 16.27 -23.22 0.88
N PHE A 283 17.05 -24.08 1.54
CA PHE A 283 17.83 -23.72 2.71
C PHE A 283 19.09 -22.94 2.28
N ILE A 284 19.04 -21.61 2.38
CA ILE A 284 20.18 -20.72 2.09
C ILE A 284 20.32 -19.73 3.24
N GLU A 285 21.53 -19.55 3.72
CA GLU A 285 21.89 -18.37 4.52
C GLU A 285 21.94 -17.15 3.61
N ILE A 286 20.76 -16.58 3.32
CA ILE A 286 20.59 -15.46 2.39
C ILE A 286 21.47 -14.27 2.76
N GLN A 287 21.71 -14.06 4.07
CA GLN A 287 22.55 -12.98 4.58
C GLN A 287 23.97 -13.05 4.06
N ALA A 288 24.50 -14.26 3.86
CA ALA A 288 25.83 -14.48 3.33
C ALA A 288 25.97 -14.17 1.84
N LEU A 289 24.85 -14.03 1.12
CA LEU A 289 24.85 -13.80 -0.33
C LEU A 289 24.91 -12.32 -0.72
N VAL A 290 24.73 -11.39 0.21
CA VAL A 290 24.73 -9.94 -0.12
C VAL A 290 26.11 -9.50 -0.64
N GLY A 291 26.12 -9.00 -1.86
CA GLY A 291 27.34 -8.59 -2.56
C GLY A 291 28.03 -9.71 -3.34
N GLU A 292 27.59 -10.96 -3.16
CA GLU A 292 28.15 -12.10 -3.88
C GLU A 292 27.61 -12.19 -5.31
N HIS A 293 28.46 -12.71 -6.21
CA HIS A 293 28.07 -13.04 -7.56
C HIS A 293 27.54 -14.48 -7.58
N VAL A 294 26.30 -14.63 -8.01
CA VAL A 294 25.57 -15.90 -7.90
C VAL A 294 24.99 -16.35 -9.23
N GLU A 295 24.86 -17.65 -9.39
CA GLU A 295 23.98 -18.28 -10.37
C GLU A 295 22.67 -18.66 -9.67
N VAL A 296 21.55 -18.24 -10.24
CA VAL A 296 20.21 -18.46 -9.69
C VAL A 296 19.41 -19.26 -10.71
N VAL A 297 18.85 -20.38 -10.27
CA VAL A 297 17.92 -21.20 -11.06
C VAL A 297 16.52 -21.06 -10.49
N GLY A 298 15.54 -20.85 -11.33
CA GLY A 298 14.16 -20.69 -10.85
C GLY A 298 13.12 -20.67 -11.97
N LEU A 299 11.86 -20.57 -11.55
CA LEU A 299 10.71 -20.47 -12.44
C LEU A 299 10.34 -18.99 -12.63
N ALA A 300 10.13 -18.60 -13.87
CA ALA A 300 9.74 -17.24 -14.24
C ALA A 300 8.33 -17.20 -14.83
N ALA A 301 7.62 -16.07 -14.62
CA ALA A 301 6.46 -15.76 -15.44
C ALA A 301 6.89 -15.53 -16.87
N GLU A 302 6.10 -16.03 -17.81
CA GLU A 302 6.40 -15.98 -19.23
C GLU A 302 6.51 -14.53 -19.72
N VAL A 303 7.72 -14.13 -20.12
CA VAL A 303 7.94 -12.91 -20.87
C VAL A 303 8.72 -13.31 -22.12
N ALA A 304 8.06 -13.28 -23.24
CA ALA A 304 8.67 -13.68 -24.52
C ALA A 304 9.86 -12.76 -24.85
N GLY A 305 11.07 -13.29 -24.73
CA GLY A 305 12.32 -12.66 -25.17
C GLY A 305 12.90 -11.58 -24.27
N GLU A 306 12.30 -11.28 -23.11
CA GLU A 306 12.82 -10.32 -22.13
C GLU A 306 13.22 -10.99 -20.82
N LEU A 307 14.06 -10.30 -20.03
CA LEU A 307 14.44 -10.72 -18.70
C LEU A 307 13.20 -10.76 -17.78
N PRO A 308 12.97 -11.85 -17.03
CA PRO A 308 11.85 -11.92 -16.11
C PRO A 308 12.01 -10.87 -15.00
N LYS A 309 10.91 -10.29 -14.56
CA LYS A 309 10.93 -9.32 -13.43
C LYS A 309 10.87 -9.98 -12.08
N ILE A 310 10.28 -11.18 -12.03
CA ILE A 310 10.19 -12.00 -10.82
C ILE A 310 10.64 -13.41 -11.18
N LEU A 311 11.52 -13.97 -10.35
CA LEU A 311 12.01 -15.34 -10.42
C LEU A 311 11.68 -16.06 -9.11
N GLN A 312 10.95 -17.18 -9.18
CA GLN A 312 10.80 -18.10 -8.07
C GLN A 312 12.03 -19.01 -8.02
N VAL A 313 12.91 -18.75 -7.09
CA VAL A 313 14.22 -19.40 -6.99
C VAL A 313 14.08 -20.79 -6.39
N SER A 314 14.61 -21.78 -7.08
CA SER A 314 14.75 -23.16 -6.62
C SER A 314 16.17 -23.53 -6.23
N GLU A 315 17.19 -22.81 -6.74
CA GLU A 315 18.59 -23.07 -6.46
C GLU A 315 19.39 -21.78 -6.57
N VAL A 316 20.39 -21.60 -5.69
CA VAL A 316 21.38 -20.53 -5.76
C VAL A 316 22.77 -21.12 -5.57
N ARG A 317 23.73 -20.74 -6.43
CA ARG A 317 25.14 -21.12 -6.34
C ARG A 317 26.00 -19.86 -6.36
N VAL A 318 26.91 -19.74 -5.40
CA VAL A 318 27.90 -18.66 -5.41
C VAL A 318 28.94 -18.93 -6.47
N LEU A 319 29.19 -17.97 -7.35
CA LEU A 319 30.20 -18.05 -8.40
C LEU A 319 31.52 -17.46 -7.86
N GLY A 320 32.58 -18.26 -7.88
CA GLY A 320 33.92 -17.81 -7.49
C GLY A 320 34.44 -18.32 -6.15
N GLN A 321 33.68 -19.10 -5.41
CA GLN A 321 34.24 -19.92 -4.33
C GLN A 321 34.71 -21.24 -4.94
N ASP A 322 36.04 -21.42 -5.00
CA ASP A 322 36.62 -22.72 -5.33
C ASP A 322 36.00 -23.81 -4.46
N GLN A 323 35.50 -24.87 -5.08
CA GLN A 323 34.82 -26.01 -4.42
C GLN A 323 35.69 -26.79 -3.41
N SER A 324 36.89 -26.27 -3.03
CA SER A 324 37.83 -26.95 -2.15
C SER A 324 37.47 -26.90 -0.66
N LEU A 325 36.46 -26.20 -0.20
CA LEU A 325 36.14 -26.03 1.23
C LEU A 325 34.83 -26.66 1.73
N LEU A 326 34.11 -27.41 0.90
CA LEU A 326 32.90 -28.11 1.33
C LEU A 326 33.02 -29.64 1.17
N GLN A 327 34.16 -30.23 1.55
CA GLN A 327 34.18 -31.65 1.94
C GLN A 327 33.86 -31.74 3.44
N PRO A 328 32.72 -32.36 3.84
CA PRO A 328 32.55 -32.73 5.24
C PRO A 328 33.67 -33.72 5.58
N ALA A 329 34.44 -33.38 6.57
CA ALA A 329 35.37 -34.33 7.17
C ALA A 329 34.57 -35.52 7.70
N LEU A 330 34.63 -36.62 6.96
CA LEU A 330 34.29 -37.94 7.46
C LEU A 330 35.37 -38.37 8.45
N LEU A 331 35.05 -38.30 9.71
CA LEU A 331 35.66 -39.12 10.77
C LEU A 331 34.55 -39.63 11.70
#